data_b8b05cdce477b8c49bf2e20e4f8f9eea
#
_entry.id   b8b05cdce477b8c49bf2e20e4f8f9eea
#
_cell.length_a   1.000
_cell.length_b   1.000
_cell.length_c   1.000
_cell.angle_alpha   90.00
_cell.angle_beta   90.00
_cell.angle_gamma   90.00
#
_symmetry.space_group_name_H-M   'P 1'
#
loop_
_entity.id
_entity.type
_entity.pdbx_description
1 polymer ?
#
loop_
_entity_poly.entity_id
_entity_poly.type
_entity_poly.pdbx_seq_one_letter_code
_entity_poly.pdbx_strand_id
1 'polypeptide(L)'
;MDQRIPDLLANAEAPLVIPVDQHFNVKGIGLVAIGYVQSGTVSVHDELILLPANGGGSAKSLQVMDDDVPSATAGDRVGLALRNAKEEHLTGGTIIVHPAVEDKRTNTSVPLAVEQHVNSSVELKVSPFQKRALAVGDVIHASVDLQFVVGRVTAGDGSSLKVTWESPLFIRKTNPPQVLIAQLDSKPRIMGSAKLNKED
;
A
#
# COMPACT_ATOMS: atom_id res chain seq x y z
N MET A 1 -16.58 -10.49 23.41
CA MET A 1 -15.27 -9.82 23.41
C MET A 1 -14.77 -9.77 21.96
N ASP A 2 -14.60 -8.61 21.40
CA ASP A 2 -14.19 -8.47 20.00
C ASP A 2 -12.72 -8.90 19.85
N GLN A 3 -12.47 -9.98 19.11
CA GLN A 3 -11.11 -10.53 18.89
C GLN A 3 -10.23 -9.67 17.98
N ARG A 4 -10.71 -8.50 17.54
CA ARG A 4 -10.02 -7.60 16.62
C ARG A 4 -9.05 -6.61 17.27
N ILE A 5 -9.10 -6.44 18.59
CA ILE A 5 -8.24 -5.48 19.32
C ILE A 5 -6.75 -5.91 19.38
N PRO A 6 -6.40 -7.21 19.52
CA PRO A 6 -4.98 -7.61 19.54
C PRO A 6 -4.20 -7.26 18.28
N ASP A 7 -4.87 -7.23 17.12
CA ASP A 7 -4.22 -6.97 15.83
C ASP A 7 -3.72 -5.52 15.67
N LEU A 8 -4.33 -4.55 16.37
CA LEU A 8 -3.93 -3.15 16.31
C LEU A 8 -2.57 -2.90 16.98
N LEU A 9 -2.33 -3.50 18.15
CA LEU A 9 -1.04 -3.37 18.85
C LEU A 9 0.10 -4.04 18.08
N ALA A 10 -0.14 -5.25 17.55
CA ALA A 10 0.82 -5.93 16.70
C ALA A 10 1.14 -5.13 15.42
N ASN A 11 0.16 -4.43 14.87
CA ASN A 11 0.36 -3.56 13.71
C ASN A 11 1.13 -2.28 14.06
N ALA A 12 1.02 -1.75 15.28
CA ALA A 12 1.76 -0.56 15.72
C ALA A 12 3.27 -0.81 15.82
N GLU A 13 3.69 -2.04 16.15
CA GLU A 13 5.11 -2.45 16.25
C GLU A 13 5.69 -2.90 14.88
N ALA A 14 4.85 -3.06 13.87
CA ALA A 14 5.27 -3.48 12.54
C ALA A 14 5.97 -2.32 11.79
N PRO A 15 6.68 -2.59 10.69
CA PRO A 15 7.24 -1.55 9.84
C PRO A 15 6.16 -0.62 9.27
N LEU A 16 6.50 0.67 9.14
CA LEU A 16 5.57 1.73 8.71
C LEU A 16 5.04 1.51 7.30
N VAL A 17 3.72 1.60 7.15
CA VAL A 17 3.02 1.69 5.86
C VAL A 17 1.85 2.68 5.95
N ILE A 18 1.89 3.74 5.13
CA ILE A 18 0.82 4.73 5.02
C ILE A 18 0.39 4.83 3.55
N PRO A 19 -0.75 4.25 3.16
CA PRO A 19 -1.39 4.57 1.88
C PRO A 19 -1.92 5.99 1.88
N VAL A 20 -1.63 6.73 0.80
CA VAL A 20 -2.07 8.12 0.61
C VAL A 20 -3.43 8.15 -0.07
N ASP A 21 -4.38 8.81 0.58
CA ASP A 21 -5.72 9.08 0.05
C ASP A 21 -5.73 10.35 -0.80
N GLN A 22 -5.17 11.43 -0.26
CA GLN A 22 -5.15 12.75 -0.90
C GLN A 22 -3.83 13.46 -0.63
N HIS A 23 -3.49 14.41 -1.50
CA HIS A 23 -2.36 15.33 -1.27
C HIS A 23 -2.69 16.71 -1.83
N PHE A 24 -2.11 17.73 -1.25
CA PHE A 24 -2.28 19.12 -1.67
C PHE A 24 -1.18 20.01 -1.10
N ASN A 25 -1.00 21.17 -1.71
CA ASN A 25 -0.11 22.21 -1.20
C ASN A 25 -0.88 23.20 -0.33
N VAL A 26 -0.40 23.43 0.89
CA VAL A 26 -0.96 24.41 1.84
C VAL A 26 -0.04 25.59 1.95
N LYS A 27 -0.57 26.81 1.73
CA LYS A 27 0.21 28.05 1.86
C LYS A 27 0.82 28.16 3.28
N GLY A 28 2.15 28.32 3.35
CA GLY A 28 2.89 28.42 4.62
C GLY A 28 3.30 27.07 5.25
N ILE A 29 2.62 25.98 4.91
CA ILE A 29 2.96 24.64 5.41
C ILE A 29 3.79 23.87 4.38
N GLY A 30 3.38 23.90 3.11
CA GLY A 30 3.97 23.14 2.01
C GLY A 30 3.12 21.94 1.60
N LEU A 31 3.76 20.90 1.10
CA LEU A 31 3.14 19.69 0.62
C LEU A 31 2.60 18.84 1.78
N VAL A 32 1.33 18.51 1.74
CA VAL A 32 0.64 17.69 2.74
C VAL A 32 0.06 16.45 2.06
N ALA A 33 0.31 15.29 2.64
CA ALA A 33 -0.34 14.03 2.31
C ALA A 33 -1.31 13.64 3.42
N ILE A 34 -2.51 13.20 3.04
CA ILE A 34 -3.47 12.58 3.97
C ILE A 34 -3.53 11.10 3.66
N GLY A 35 -3.43 10.28 4.70
CA GLY A 35 -3.47 8.84 4.58
C GLY A 35 -3.88 8.14 5.86
N TYR A 36 -3.82 6.82 5.85
CA TYR A 36 -4.11 5.97 7.00
C TYR A 36 -2.87 5.19 7.39
N VAL A 37 -2.47 5.24 8.66
CA VAL A 37 -1.39 4.39 9.15
C VAL A 37 -1.89 2.95 9.22
N GLN A 38 -1.52 2.13 8.23
CA GLN A 38 -1.92 0.72 8.17
C GLN A 38 -1.07 -0.16 9.09
N SER A 39 0.19 0.20 9.26
CA SER A 39 1.11 -0.46 10.18
C SER A 39 2.23 0.49 10.59
N GLY A 40 2.85 0.20 11.72
CA GLY A 40 3.96 0.98 12.27
C GLY A 40 3.55 2.28 12.92
N THR A 41 4.53 3.10 13.15
CA THR A 41 4.40 4.44 13.74
C THR A 41 5.27 5.40 12.92
N VAL A 42 4.74 6.58 12.61
CA VAL A 42 5.48 7.69 12.02
C VAL A 42 5.65 8.80 13.06
N SER A 43 6.83 9.38 13.14
CA SER A 43 7.16 10.48 14.03
C SER A 43 7.65 11.68 13.24
N VAL A 44 7.54 12.86 13.85
CA VAL A 44 8.12 14.09 13.29
C VAL A 44 9.64 13.89 13.13
N HIS A 45 10.16 14.30 11.98
CA HIS A 45 11.52 14.16 11.48
C HIS A 45 11.88 12.78 10.89
N ASP A 46 10.98 11.80 10.89
CA ASP A 46 11.26 10.54 10.23
C ASP A 46 11.57 10.76 8.74
N GLU A 47 12.60 10.05 8.25
CA GLU A 47 12.88 9.94 6.83
C GLU A 47 11.90 8.96 6.19
N LEU A 48 11.41 9.32 5.01
CA LEU A 48 10.33 8.63 4.32
C LEU A 48 10.66 8.39 2.86
N ILE A 49 10.14 7.29 2.32
CA ILE A 49 10.15 6.96 0.89
C ILE A 49 8.72 6.91 0.37
N LEU A 50 8.50 7.53 -0.77
CA LEU A 50 7.22 7.60 -1.48
C LEU A 50 7.24 6.66 -2.67
N LEU A 51 6.46 5.59 -2.64
CA LEU A 51 6.39 4.57 -3.69
C LEU A 51 5.12 4.75 -4.55
N PRO A 52 5.14 4.51 -5.84
CA PRO A 52 6.20 3.86 -6.65
C PRO A 52 7.32 4.80 -7.11
N ALA A 53 7.20 6.11 -6.95
CA ALA A 53 8.16 7.08 -7.46
C ALA A 53 9.57 6.95 -6.86
N ASN A 54 9.70 6.23 -5.75
CA ASN A 54 10.93 6.11 -4.95
C ASN A 54 11.50 7.47 -4.55
N GLY A 55 10.60 8.45 -4.35
CA GLY A 55 10.95 9.81 -3.91
C GLY A 55 11.24 9.85 -2.43
N GLY A 56 12.28 10.58 -2.03
CA GLY A 56 12.59 10.83 -0.63
C GLY A 56 11.81 12.02 -0.08
N GLY A 57 11.63 12.03 1.25
CA GLY A 57 11.08 13.14 2.01
C GLY A 57 11.24 12.91 3.50
N SER A 58 10.86 13.88 4.31
CA SER A 58 10.79 13.71 5.76
C SER A 58 9.52 14.31 6.35
N ALA A 59 9.09 13.77 7.49
CA ALA A 59 7.94 14.24 8.23
C ALA A 59 8.26 15.60 8.89
N LYS A 60 7.60 16.68 8.42
CA LYS A 60 7.77 18.03 8.99
C LYS A 60 6.87 18.22 10.21
N SER A 61 5.62 17.85 10.11
CA SER A 61 4.61 17.88 11.17
C SER A 61 3.52 16.84 10.87
N LEU A 62 2.84 16.42 11.92
CA LEU A 62 1.76 15.43 11.86
C LEU A 62 0.51 16.01 12.51
N GLN A 63 -0.65 15.71 11.94
CA GLN A 63 -1.95 16.01 12.52
C GLN A 63 -2.83 14.75 12.55
N VAL A 64 -3.45 14.50 13.70
CA VAL A 64 -4.46 13.46 13.88
C VAL A 64 -5.69 14.12 14.50
N MET A 65 -6.86 13.97 13.87
CA MET A 65 -8.12 14.62 14.31
C MET A 65 -7.98 16.14 14.50
N ASP A 66 -7.28 16.80 13.58
CA ASP A 66 -6.99 18.24 13.55
C ASP A 66 -6.03 18.76 14.66
N ASP A 67 -5.53 17.88 15.52
CA ASP A 67 -4.52 18.19 16.55
C ASP A 67 -3.11 17.88 16.05
N ASP A 68 -2.15 18.79 16.34
CA ASP A 68 -0.74 18.55 16.11
C ASP A 68 -0.22 17.49 17.08
N VAL A 69 0.41 16.45 16.54
CA VAL A 69 0.93 15.32 17.32
C VAL A 69 2.41 15.05 17.00
N PRO A 70 3.21 14.55 17.95
CA PRO A 70 4.60 14.18 17.71
C PRO A 70 4.72 12.89 16.91
N SER A 71 3.72 12.02 16.96
CA SER A 71 3.69 10.74 16.24
C SER A 71 2.26 10.30 15.97
N ALA A 72 2.09 9.45 14.93
CA ALA A 72 0.84 8.76 14.60
C ALA A 72 1.12 7.27 14.41
N THR A 73 0.18 6.42 14.81
CA THR A 73 0.36 4.96 14.84
C THR A 73 -0.73 4.22 14.06
N ALA A 74 -0.55 2.94 13.88
CA ALA A 74 -1.52 2.07 13.18
C ALA A 74 -2.96 2.29 13.67
N GLY A 75 -3.86 2.58 12.73
CA GLY A 75 -5.26 2.95 12.97
C GLY A 75 -5.55 4.44 12.83
N ASP A 76 -4.56 5.31 12.92
CA ASP A 76 -4.76 6.75 12.78
C ASP A 76 -4.96 7.16 11.31
N ARG A 77 -5.85 8.12 11.08
CA ARG A 77 -5.89 8.93 9.86
C ARG A 77 -5.00 10.14 10.11
N VAL A 78 -3.93 10.27 9.33
CA VAL A 78 -2.89 11.29 9.55
C VAL A 78 -2.82 12.28 8.40
N GLY A 79 -2.71 13.56 8.74
CA GLY A 79 -2.24 14.63 7.87
C GLY A 79 -0.74 14.80 8.07
N LEU A 80 0.03 14.54 7.02
CA LEU A 80 1.50 14.50 7.06
C LEU A 80 2.05 15.62 6.20
N ALA A 81 2.55 16.70 6.83
CA ALA A 81 3.31 17.72 6.12
C ALA A 81 4.71 17.19 5.80
N LEU A 82 5.09 17.28 4.54
CA LEU A 82 6.33 16.72 4.02
C LEU A 82 7.37 17.82 3.77
N ARG A 83 8.63 17.54 4.11
CA ARG A 83 9.80 18.34 3.74
C ARG A 83 10.62 17.58 2.71
N ASN A 84 11.21 18.29 1.76
CA ASN A 84 12.07 17.73 0.71
C ASN A 84 11.38 16.71 -0.21
N ALA A 85 10.06 16.54 -0.11
CA ALA A 85 9.28 15.74 -1.05
C ALA A 85 8.81 16.60 -2.23
N LYS A 86 8.66 15.98 -3.40
CA LYS A 86 8.11 16.63 -4.58
C LYS A 86 6.67 16.20 -4.79
N GLU A 87 5.82 17.14 -5.21
CA GLU A 87 4.39 16.87 -5.47
C GLU A 87 4.19 15.79 -6.54
N GLU A 88 5.07 15.76 -7.56
CA GLU A 88 5.05 14.76 -8.63
C GLU A 88 5.25 13.31 -8.15
N HIS A 89 5.77 13.12 -6.92
CA HIS A 89 5.94 11.80 -6.29
C HIS A 89 4.70 11.32 -5.52
N LEU A 90 3.70 12.18 -5.40
CA LEU A 90 2.44 11.86 -4.73
C LEU A 90 1.31 11.71 -5.74
N THR A 91 0.61 10.60 -5.66
CA THR A 91 -0.63 10.31 -6.38
C THR A 91 -1.59 9.61 -5.42
N GLY A 92 -2.86 9.51 -5.77
CA GLY A 92 -3.75 8.59 -5.06
C GLY A 92 -3.19 7.16 -5.13
N GLY A 93 -3.08 6.50 -3.97
CA GLY A 93 -2.47 5.17 -3.86
C GLY A 93 -0.94 5.15 -3.71
N THR A 94 -0.26 6.30 -3.61
CA THR A 94 1.14 6.35 -3.14
C THR A 94 1.25 5.67 -1.77
N ILE A 95 2.27 4.84 -1.60
CA ILE A 95 2.59 4.18 -0.33
C ILE A 95 3.80 4.87 0.30
N ILE A 96 3.63 5.40 1.50
CA ILE A 96 4.71 5.99 2.29
C ILE A 96 5.23 4.93 3.26
N VAL A 97 6.56 4.75 3.28
CA VAL A 97 7.27 3.80 4.16
C VAL A 97 8.54 4.44 4.71
N HIS A 98 9.10 3.86 5.77
CA HIS A 98 10.47 4.18 6.15
C HIS A 98 11.47 3.63 5.11
N PRO A 99 12.62 4.28 4.89
CA PRO A 99 13.67 3.74 4.03
C PRO A 99 14.20 2.41 4.56
N ALA A 100 14.68 1.56 3.67
CA ALA A 100 15.46 0.40 4.08
C ALA A 100 16.75 0.87 4.76
N VAL A 101 17.11 0.24 5.86
CA VAL A 101 18.32 0.57 6.63
C VAL A 101 19.27 -0.61 6.59
N GLU A 102 20.53 -0.36 6.19
CA GLU A 102 21.62 -1.31 6.30
C GLU A 102 22.67 -0.73 7.26
N ASP A 103 22.79 -1.29 8.45
CA ASP A 103 23.89 -0.95 9.36
C ASP A 103 25.04 -1.97 9.23
N LYS A 104 26.05 -1.59 8.47
CA LYS A 104 27.25 -2.43 8.24
C LYS A 104 28.06 -2.72 9.49
N ARG A 105 27.91 -1.91 10.57
CA ARG A 105 28.64 -2.11 11.83
C ARG A 105 28.01 -3.20 12.67
N THR A 106 26.68 -3.23 12.71
CA THR A 106 25.93 -4.23 13.48
C THR A 106 25.50 -5.42 12.62
N ASN A 107 25.75 -5.36 11.33
CA ASN A 107 25.27 -6.35 10.32
C ASN A 107 23.75 -6.54 10.39
N THR A 108 23.03 -5.43 10.68
CA THR A 108 21.57 -5.42 10.75
C THR A 108 21.02 -4.81 9.46
N SER A 109 20.03 -5.47 8.86
CA SER A 109 19.31 -4.96 7.70
C SER A 109 17.83 -4.92 8.01
N VAL A 110 17.22 -3.73 7.88
CA VAL A 110 15.76 -3.56 7.94
C VAL A 110 15.27 -3.29 6.52
N PRO A 111 14.65 -4.28 5.87
CA PRO A 111 14.15 -4.12 4.51
C PRO A 111 12.92 -3.21 4.50
N LEU A 112 12.52 -2.73 3.31
CA LEU A 112 11.25 -2.01 3.13
C LEU A 112 10.08 -2.85 3.66
N ALA A 113 9.10 -2.16 4.24
CA ALA A 113 7.89 -2.73 4.82
C ALA A 113 7.00 -3.45 3.78
N VAL A 114 7.19 -3.13 2.52
CA VAL A 114 6.39 -3.63 1.41
C VAL A 114 7.24 -4.44 0.42
N GLU A 115 6.59 -5.35 -0.28
CA GLU A 115 7.14 -6.08 -1.40
C GLU A 115 6.60 -5.51 -2.71
N GLN A 116 7.47 -5.28 -3.68
CA GLN A 116 7.11 -4.81 -5.01
C GLN A 116 6.77 -6.00 -5.91
N HIS A 117 5.59 -5.96 -6.51
CA HIS A 117 5.11 -6.93 -7.48
C HIS A 117 5.03 -6.28 -8.87
N VAL A 118 5.77 -6.82 -9.82
CA VAL A 118 5.64 -6.54 -11.26
C VAL A 118 4.91 -7.73 -11.92
N ASN A 119 5.24 -8.93 -11.48
CA ASN A 119 4.54 -10.16 -11.81
C ASN A 119 4.05 -10.83 -10.52
N SER A 120 2.91 -11.50 -10.59
CA SER A 120 2.37 -12.24 -9.44
C SER A 120 1.69 -13.52 -9.88
N SER A 121 1.83 -14.57 -9.08
CA SER A 121 0.82 -15.61 -9.03
C SER A 121 -0.31 -15.16 -8.10
N VAL A 122 -1.53 -15.37 -8.55
CA VAL A 122 -2.76 -14.87 -7.93
C VAL A 122 -3.63 -16.05 -7.56
N GLU A 123 -3.84 -16.26 -6.26
CA GLU A 123 -4.80 -17.22 -5.74
C GLU A 123 -6.12 -16.51 -5.48
N LEU A 124 -7.06 -16.61 -6.42
CA LEU A 124 -8.33 -15.91 -6.40
C LEU A 124 -9.40 -16.73 -5.69
N LYS A 125 -9.94 -16.22 -4.60
CA LYS A 125 -11.22 -16.66 -4.05
C LYS A 125 -12.34 -15.97 -4.83
N VAL A 126 -12.87 -16.69 -5.83
CA VAL A 126 -13.88 -16.16 -6.75
C VAL A 126 -15.13 -15.73 -5.99
N SER A 127 -15.67 -14.57 -6.36
CA SER A 127 -16.95 -14.08 -5.85
C SER A 127 -18.10 -15.02 -6.27
N PRO A 128 -19.02 -15.38 -5.37
CA PRO A 128 -20.15 -16.26 -5.70
C PRO A 128 -21.12 -15.65 -6.71
N PHE A 129 -21.01 -14.35 -6.96
CA PHE A 129 -21.84 -13.63 -7.94
C PHE A 129 -21.25 -13.61 -9.35
N GLN A 130 -20.00 -14.08 -9.53
CA GLN A 130 -19.36 -14.14 -10.82
C GLN A 130 -19.92 -15.25 -11.68
N LYS A 131 -20.17 -14.90 -12.95
CA LYS A 131 -20.73 -15.84 -13.96
C LYS A 131 -19.67 -16.30 -14.97
N ARG A 132 -18.52 -15.62 -15.01
CA ARG A 132 -17.44 -15.90 -15.95
C ARG A 132 -16.12 -16.06 -15.19
N ALA A 133 -15.37 -17.10 -15.50
CA ALA A 133 -14.01 -17.27 -15.03
C ALA A 133 -13.06 -16.31 -15.77
N LEU A 134 -12.01 -15.86 -15.07
CA LEU A 134 -10.90 -15.13 -15.70
C LEU A 134 -10.07 -16.09 -16.55
N ALA A 135 -9.54 -15.58 -17.66
CA ALA A 135 -8.74 -16.33 -18.62
C ALA A 135 -7.56 -15.49 -19.10
N VAL A 136 -6.61 -16.15 -19.77
CA VAL A 136 -5.46 -15.49 -20.39
C VAL A 136 -5.89 -14.37 -21.33
N GLY A 137 -5.27 -13.21 -21.21
CA GLY A 137 -5.57 -11.99 -21.97
C GLY A 137 -6.55 -11.04 -21.27
N ASP A 138 -7.26 -11.48 -20.24
CA ASP A 138 -8.15 -10.59 -19.49
C ASP A 138 -7.38 -9.48 -18.81
N VAL A 139 -7.96 -8.27 -18.86
CA VAL A 139 -7.49 -7.10 -18.09
C VAL A 139 -8.24 -7.09 -16.78
N ILE A 140 -7.49 -7.01 -15.69
CA ILE A 140 -7.99 -6.96 -14.31
C ILE A 140 -7.41 -5.77 -13.58
N HIS A 141 -8.00 -5.45 -12.45
CA HIS A 141 -7.56 -4.38 -11.55
C HIS A 141 -7.38 -4.94 -10.15
N ALA A 142 -6.21 -4.73 -9.57
CA ALA A 142 -5.95 -5.00 -8.16
C ALA A 142 -6.23 -3.74 -7.33
N SER A 143 -7.03 -3.88 -6.28
CA SER A 143 -7.26 -2.81 -5.30
C SER A 143 -6.79 -3.27 -3.92
N VAL A 144 -5.83 -2.55 -3.35
CA VAL A 144 -5.23 -2.84 -2.04
C VAL A 144 -4.55 -1.60 -1.49
N ASP A 145 -4.73 -1.31 -0.20
CA ASP A 145 -4.08 -0.17 0.47
C ASP A 145 -4.16 1.13 -0.38
N LEU A 146 -5.36 1.47 -0.86
CA LEU A 146 -5.68 2.61 -1.75
C LEU A 146 -5.01 2.57 -3.14
N GLN A 147 -4.17 1.60 -3.43
CA GLN A 147 -3.65 1.37 -4.78
C GLN A 147 -4.76 0.81 -5.66
N PHE A 148 -4.75 1.19 -6.95
CA PHE A 148 -5.63 0.64 -7.97
C PHE A 148 -4.81 0.42 -9.24
N VAL A 149 -4.30 -0.80 -9.42
CA VAL A 149 -3.30 -1.12 -10.44
C VAL A 149 -3.89 -2.07 -11.49
N VAL A 150 -3.66 -1.73 -12.76
CA VAL A 150 -4.07 -2.55 -13.90
C VAL A 150 -3.09 -3.70 -14.08
N GLY A 151 -3.62 -4.89 -14.38
CA GLY A 151 -2.84 -6.06 -14.72
C GLY A 151 -3.47 -6.86 -15.83
N ARG A 152 -2.66 -7.69 -16.47
CA ARG A 152 -3.09 -8.61 -17.52
C ARG A 152 -2.82 -10.04 -17.11
N VAL A 153 -3.82 -10.89 -17.26
CA VAL A 153 -3.67 -12.33 -17.04
C VAL A 153 -2.80 -12.91 -18.16
N THR A 154 -1.66 -13.49 -17.79
CA THR A 154 -0.67 -14.06 -18.72
C THR A 154 -0.70 -15.58 -18.78
N ALA A 155 -1.16 -16.22 -17.70
CA ALA A 155 -1.34 -17.68 -17.65
C ALA A 155 -2.38 -18.07 -16.60
N GLY A 156 -2.83 -19.33 -16.64
CA GLY A 156 -3.80 -19.88 -15.71
C GLY A 156 -5.25 -19.58 -16.10
N ASP A 157 -6.17 -20.05 -15.27
CA ASP A 157 -7.60 -19.83 -15.40
C ASP A 157 -8.32 -19.89 -14.06
N GLY A 158 -9.53 -19.35 -14.02
CA GLY A 158 -10.41 -19.44 -12.86
C GLY A 158 -9.81 -18.86 -11.58
N SER A 159 -9.31 -19.70 -10.69
CA SER A 159 -8.82 -19.31 -9.37
C SER A 159 -7.30 -19.25 -9.24
N SER A 160 -6.54 -19.75 -10.20
CA SER A 160 -5.08 -19.74 -10.19
C SER A 160 -4.55 -19.07 -11.44
N LEU A 161 -4.04 -17.84 -11.29
CA LEU A 161 -3.66 -16.99 -12.39
C LEU A 161 -2.23 -16.50 -12.24
N LYS A 162 -1.58 -16.21 -13.37
CA LYS A 162 -0.38 -15.38 -13.43
C LYS A 162 -0.74 -14.04 -14.04
N VAL A 163 -0.26 -12.97 -13.41
CA VAL A 163 -0.60 -11.60 -13.80
C VAL A 163 0.67 -10.76 -13.89
N THR A 164 0.78 -10.01 -14.97
CA THR A 164 1.76 -8.92 -15.12
C THR A 164 1.04 -7.60 -14.87
N TRP A 165 1.59 -6.77 -13.97
CA TRP A 165 1.04 -5.47 -13.60
C TRP A 165 1.63 -4.37 -14.49
N GLU A 166 0.81 -3.43 -14.93
CA GLU A 166 1.24 -2.29 -15.77
C GLU A 166 2.11 -1.28 -15.01
N SER A 167 1.91 -1.20 -13.70
CA SER A 167 2.77 -0.45 -12.78
C SER A 167 3.04 -1.29 -11.53
N PRO A 168 4.14 -1.03 -10.80
CA PRO A 168 4.43 -1.77 -9.58
C PRO A 168 3.29 -1.71 -8.56
N LEU A 169 2.89 -2.86 -8.04
CA LEU A 169 1.96 -3.02 -6.94
C LEU A 169 2.76 -3.34 -5.67
N PHE A 170 2.46 -2.66 -4.57
CA PHE A 170 3.18 -2.83 -3.31
C PHE A 170 2.30 -3.50 -2.27
N ILE A 171 2.76 -4.63 -1.76
CA ILE A 171 2.04 -5.45 -0.77
C ILE A 171 2.80 -5.42 0.55
N ARG A 172 2.11 -5.17 1.66
CA ARG A 172 2.70 -5.23 3.00
C ARG A 172 3.24 -6.63 3.29
N LYS A 173 4.50 -6.71 3.80
CA LYS A 173 5.13 -7.97 4.18
C LYS A 173 4.58 -8.52 5.49
N THR A 174 4.28 -7.62 6.44
CA THR A 174 3.64 -7.98 7.71
C THR A 174 2.13 -7.89 7.56
N ASN A 175 1.40 -8.93 7.94
CA ASN A 175 -0.04 -9.04 7.79
C ASN A 175 -0.51 -8.66 6.37
N PRO A 176 -0.07 -9.40 5.33
CA PRO A 176 -0.39 -9.06 3.96
C PRO A 176 -1.91 -9.03 3.76
N PRO A 177 -2.43 -7.95 3.16
CA PRO A 177 -3.87 -7.80 2.96
C PRO A 177 -4.38 -8.73 1.87
N GLN A 178 -5.67 -9.03 1.93
CA GLN A 178 -6.35 -9.58 0.77
C GLN A 178 -6.51 -8.49 -0.29
N VAL A 179 -6.16 -8.82 -1.53
CA VAL A 179 -6.28 -7.92 -2.68
C VAL A 179 -7.63 -8.13 -3.33
N LEU A 180 -8.39 -7.06 -3.53
CA LEU A 180 -9.62 -7.11 -4.30
C LEU A 180 -9.27 -7.15 -5.79
N ILE A 181 -9.81 -8.14 -6.52
CA ILE A 181 -9.65 -8.23 -7.98
C ILE A 181 -10.96 -7.82 -8.63
N ALA A 182 -10.86 -6.87 -9.57
CA ALA A 182 -11.98 -6.38 -10.35
C ALA A 182 -11.70 -6.47 -11.85
N GLN A 183 -12.77 -6.60 -12.64
CA GLN A 183 -12.77 -6.48 -14.09
C GLN A 183 -13.82 -5.44 -14.47
N LEU A 184 -13.41 -4.29 -14.99
CA LEU A 184 -14.32 -3.16 -15.18
C LEU A 184 -15.36 -3.39 -16.28
N ASP A 185 -15.03 -4.19 -17.28
CA ASP A 185 -15.89 -4.53 -18.39
C ASP A 185 -16.89 -5.67 -18.08
N SER A 186 -16.76 -6.27 -16.88
CA SER A 186 -17.64 -7.35 -16.41
C SER A 186 -18.80 -6.84 -15.56
N LYS A 187 -19.88 -7.62 -15.51
CA LYS A 187 -20.98 -7.39 -14.54
C LYS A 187 -21.34 -8.73 -13.87
N PRO A 188 -21.17 -8.83 -12.54
CA PRO A 188 -20.61 -7.84 -11.61
C PRO A 188 -19.11 -7.61 -11.83
N ARG A 189 -18.61 -6.41 -11.44
CA ARG A 189 -17.21 -6.01 -11.65
C ARG A 189 -16.23 -6.70 -10.71
N ILE A 190 -16.66 -7.00 -9.48
CA ILE A 190 -15.81 -7.64 -8.45
C ILE A 190 -15.68 -9.12 -8.79
N MET A 191 -14.46 -9.54 -9.13
CA MET A 191 -14.15 -10.94 -9.44
C MET A 191 -13.96 -11.79 -8.17
N GLY A 192 -13.43 -11.17 -7.12
CA GLY A 192 -13.17 -11.84 -5.84
C GLY A 192 -12.09 -11.16 -5.04
N SER A 193 -11.62 -11.86 -3.99
CA SER A 193 -10.44 -11.47 -3.22
C SER A 193 -9.30 -12.45 -3.49
N ALA A 194 -8.06 -11.98 -3.47
CA ALA A 194 -6.90 -12.78 -3.81
C ALA A 194 -5.78 -12.64 -2.80
N LYS A 195 -4.96 -13.70 -2.71
CA LYS A 195 -3.59 -13.64 -2.22
C LYS A 195 -2.66 -13.53 -3.42
N LEU A 196 -1.68 -12.66 -3.32
CA LEU A 196 -0.65 -12.47 -4.33
C LEU A 196 0.68 -13.01 -3.79
N ASN A 197 1.34 -13.82 -4.62
CA ASN A 197 2.71 -14.23 -4.38
C ASN A 197 3.57 -13.62 -5.50
N LYS A 198 4.68 -12.99 -5.14
CA LYS A 198 5.59 -12.40 -6.10
C LYS A 198 6.17 -13.48 -7.00
N GLU A 199 6.27 -13.19 -8.28
CA GLU A 199 7.05 -13.97 -9.25
C GLU A 199 8.24 -13.12 -9.72
N ASP A 200 9.39 -13.79 -9.91
CA ASP A 200 10.63 -13.16 -10.41
C ASP A 200 10.56 -12.84 -11.90
#